data_1353e7ba15ed0f6d514bcb4c533cac0b
#
_entry.id   1353e7ba15ed0f6d514bcb4c533cac0b
#
_cell.length_a   1.000
_cell.length_b   1.000
_cell.length_c   1.000
_cell.angle_alpha   90.00
_cell.angle_beta   90.00
_cell.angle_gamma   90.00
#
_symmetry.space_group_name_H-M   'P 1'
#
loop_
_entity.id
_entity.type
_entity.pdbx_description
1 polymer ?
#
loop_
_entity_poly.entity_id
_entity_poly.type
_entity_poly.pdbx_seq_one_letter_code
_entity_poly.pdbx_strand_id
1 'polypeptide(L)'
;MIPKVTQETIDLGDGRTILIETGKLAKQADGSVVVRLGDCMLLATAVSARTSNPGVDFLPLTVDYREKFAAAGRFPGGFFKREARPSDSEVLTMRLVDRVLRPLFPNDYHAETQVMIQLMSHDENVMPDALAGLAASAALAVSDIPFYNLISEVRVARVDGKFIINPSRAQLELSDIDMMIGASLDSVAMVEGEMKEISEAEMVEAIKFAHEAIKVQIQAQLRLQEAFGKKEIRTYEGEPEDEAVYAKVKAAAYDKCYAIAQEASGKSERGEKFAAVKEECKALFTDEEYAENADLAGLVGKYFYKTNKEAVRNVILEKGIRLDGRKTTEIRPIWCETDYLPSVHGSSLFTRGETQALATVTLGTS
;
A
#
# COMPACT_ATOMS: atom_id res chain seq x y z
N MET A 1 33.73 7.94 -16.66
CA MET A 1 33.89 6.80 -15.72
C MET A 1 32.87 5.73 -16.12
N ILE A 2 33.31 4.51 -16.35
CA ILE A 2 32.40 3.39 -16.68
C ILE A 2 31.59 3.03 -15.41
N PRO A 3 30.26 2.90 -15.49
CA PRO A 3 29.46 2.53 -14.33
C PRO A 3 29.85 1.14 -13.80
N LYS A 4 29.94 0.99 -12.47
CA LYS A 4 30.02 -0.32 -11.85
C LYS A 4 28.60 -0.87 -11.75
N VAL A 5 28.30 -1.88 -12.54
CA VAL A 5 26.97 -2.53 -12.57
C VAL A 5 26.99 -3.75 -11.67
N THR A 6 25.97 -3.89 -10.83
CA THR A 6 25.71 -5.07 -10.02
C THR A 6 24.40 -5.68 -10.47
N GLN A 7 24.36 -6.99 -10.65
CA GLN A 7 23.22 -7.73 -11.19
C GLN A 7 22.94 -8.99 -10.39
N GLU A 8 21.66 -9.32 -10.27
CA GLU A 8 21.17 -10.59 -9.75
C GLU A 8 20.08 -11.16 -10.67
N THR A 9 19.94 -12.47 -10.68
CA THR A 9 18.92 -13.16 -11.46
C THR A 9 17.97 -13.93 -10.56
N ILE A 10 16.71 -13.98 -10.99
CA ILE A 10 15.62 -14.70 -10.33
C ILE A 10 15.08 -15.71 -11.34
N ASP A 11 15.16 -16.99 -11.02
CA ASP A 11 14.53 -18.05 -11.79
C ASP A 11 13.06 -18.17 -11.39
N LEU A 12 12.15 -18.13 -12.38
CA LEU A 12 10.71 -18.32 -12.15
C LEU A 12 10.31 -19.81 -12.13
N GLY A 13 11.24 -20.72 -12.36
CA GLY A 13 10.98 -22.16 -12.34
C GLY A 13 10.33 -22.74 -13.60
N ASP A 14 10.10 -21.91 -14.62
CA ASP A 14 9.49 -22.28 -15.90
C ASP A 14 10.39 -21.98 -17.12
N GLY A 15 11.67 -21.71 -16.85
CA GLY A 15 12.67 -21.34 -17.85
C GLY A 15 12.76 -19.82 -18.12
N ARG A 16 11.87 -19.01 -17.54
CA ARG A 16 11.98 -17.55 -17.57
C ARG A 16 12.80 -17.04 -16.41
N THR A 17 13.58 -16.00 -16.62
CA THR A 17 14.39 -15.36 -15.59
C THR A 17 14.14 -13.86 -15.53
N ILE A 18 14.05 -13.31 -14.33
CA ILE A 18 14.05 -11.87 -14.09
C ILE A 18 15.47 -11.45 -13.75
N LEU A 19 15.97 -10.42 -14.42
CA LEU A 19 17.22 -9.76 -14.10
C LEU A 19 16.92 -8.48 -13.31
N ILE A 20 17.59 -8.29 -12.18
CA ILE A 20 17.61 -7.03 -11.43
C ILE A 20 19.00 -6.43 -11.47
N GLU A 21 19.12 -5.14 -11.83
CA GLU A 21 20.38 -4.44 -12.05
C GLU A 21 20.41 -3.09 -11.34
N THR A 22 21.53 -2.73 -10.73
CA THR A 22 21.75 -1.41 -10.12
C THR A 22 23.11 -0.81 -10.48
N GLY A 23 23.30 0.50 -10.23
CA GLY A 23 24.57 1.20 -10.38
C GLY A 23 24.80 1.83 -11.77
N LYS A 24 23.89 1.63 -12.75
CA LYS A 24 24.05 2.12 -14.13
C LYS A 24 23.27 3.41 -14.38
N LEU A 25 21.99 3.44 -14.06
CA LEU A 25 21.06 4.52 -14.35
C LEU A 25 20.71 5.32 -13.09
N ALA A 26 20.18 6.52 -13.28
CA ALA A 26 19.59 7.39 -12.25
C ALA A 26 20.47 7.56 -10.99
N LYS A 27 21.75 7.87 -11.18
CA LYS A 27 22.77 7.98 -10.11
C LYS A 27 22.51 9.09 -9.08
N GLN A 28 21.60 10.01 -9.35
CA GLN A 28 21.21 11.09 -8.43
C GLN A 28 20.09 10.67 -7.47
N ALA A 29 19.40 9.56 -7.76
CA ALA A 29 18.41 9.01 -6.85
C ALA A 29 19.10 8.37 -5.63
N ASP A 30 18.40 8.32 -4.50
CA ASP A 30 18.89 7.61 -3.31
C ASP A 30 19.06 6.11 -3.59
N GLY A 31 18.15 5.53 -4.38
CA GLY A 31 18.25 4.18 -4.91
C GLY A 31 17.68 4.09 -6.32
N SER A 32 18.26 3.23 -7.17
CA SER A 32 17.76 2.98 -8.52
C SER A 32 18.03 1.56 -8.96
N VAL A 33 17.04 0.91 -9.58
CA VAL A 33 17.12 -0.48 -10.06
C VAL A 33 16.43 -0.59 -11.42
N VAL A 34 17.00 -1.38 -12.31
CA VAL A 34 16.34 -1.86 -13.52
C VAL A 34 15.90 -3.30 -13.29
N VAL A 35 14.65 -3.61 -13.59
CA VAL A 35 14.10 -4.96 -13.61
C VAL A 35 13.78 -5.34 -15.05
N ARG A 36 14.20 -6.53 -15.46
CA ARG A 36 13.99 -7.03 -16.82
C ARG A 36 13.45 -8.45 -16.82
N LEU A 37 12.39 -8.69 -17.61
CA LEU A 37 11.88 -10.02 -17.95
C LEU A 37 11.63 -10.05 -19.47
N GLY A 38 12.36 -10.90 -20.19
CA GLY A 38 12.34 -10.85 -21.65
C GLY A 38 12.83 -9.48 -22.19
N ASP A 39 12.05 -8.84 -23.03
CA ASP A 39 12.32 -7.48 -23.51
C ASP A 39 11.59 -6.39 -22.70
N CYS A 40 10.77 -6.78 -21.73
CA CYS A 40 10.15 -5.85 -20.78
C CYS A 40 11.18 -5.34 -19.78
N MET A 41 11.35 -4.02 -19.68
CA MET A 41 12.29 -3.36 -18.77
C MET A 41 11.61 -2.23 -18.01
N LEU A 42 11.71 -2.26 -16.69
CA LEU A 42 11.29 -1.20 -15.78
C LEU A 42 12.51 -0.55 -15.12
N LEU A 43 12.52 0.78 -15.07
CA LEU A 43 13.43 1.54 -14.20
C LEU A 43 12.64 2.03 -12.99
N ALA A 44 13.07 1.65 -11.79
CA ALA A 44 12.55 2.19 -10.55
C ALA A 44 13.60 3.07 -9.87
N THR A 45 13.14 4.20 -9.32
CA THR A 45 13.94 5.11 -8.50
C THR A 45 13.23 5.42 -7.20
N ALA A 46 14.00 5.53 -6.12
CA ALA A 46 13.52 5.97 -4.82
C ALA A 46 14.33 7.20 -4.39
N VAL A 47 13.61 8.24 -3.97
CA VAL A 47 14.17 9.50 -3.48
C VAL A 47 13.38 9.92 -2.25
N SER A 48 14.07 10.35 -1.20
CA SER A 48 13.42 10.86 0.00
C SER A 48 14.12 12.12 0.51
N ALA A 49 13.33 13.08 0.99
CA ALA A 49 13.83 14.27 1.65
C ALA A 49 14.67 13.90 2.87
N ARG A 50 15.62 14.75 3.25
CA ARG A 50 16.50 14.51 4.41
C ARG A 50 15.82 14.85 5.74
N THR A 51 14.83 15.73 5.68
CA THR A 51 14.06 16.20 6.86
C THR A 51 12.58 16.15 6.52
N SER A 52 11.75 15.95 7.52
CA SER A 52 10.28 16.09 7.42
C SER A 52 9.89 17.57 7.40
N ASN A 53 8.76 17.89 6.76
CA ASN A 53 8.17 19.22 6.84
C ASN A 53 7.52 19.41 8.22
N PRO A 54 7.64 20.59 8.85
CA PRO A 54 7.01 20.85 10.14
C PRO A 54 5.49 20.61 10.12
N GLY A 55 4.98 19.93 11.13
CA GLY A 55 3.56 19.69 11.31
C GLY A 55 2.96 18.56 10.46
N VAL A 56 3.78 17.79 9.76
CA VAL A 56 3.34 16.59 9.04
C VAL A 56 3.36 15.41 10.01
N ASP A 57 2.21 14.74 10.17
CA ASP A 57 1.98 13.60 11.07
C ASP A 57 1.69 12.29 10.32
N PHE A 58 2.09 12.21 9.05
CA PHE A 58 1.93 11.02 8.20
C PHE A 58 3.11 10.91 7.24
N LEU A 59 3.29 9.74 6.62
CA LEU A 59 4.27 9.53 5.55
C LEU A 59 3.75 10.12 4.23
N PRO A 60 4.36 11.22 3.70
CA PRO A 60 4.06 11.74 2.37
C PRO A 60 4.74 10.88 1.29
N LEU A 61 4.20 9.67 1.09
CA LEU A 61 4.68 8.75 0.05
C LEU A 61 3.92 8.99 -1.25
N THR A 62 4.65 9.20 -2.33
CA THR A 62 4.13 9.22 -3.70
C THR A 62 4.73 8.06 -4.48
N VAL A 63 3.87 7.18 -4.98
CA VAL A 63 4.26 6.15 -5.94
C VAL A 63 3.73 6.55 -7.31
N ASP A 64 4.61 6.64 -8.30
CA ASP A 64 4.28 6.95 -9.69
C ASP A 64 4.71 5.80 -10.60
N TYR A 65 3.79 5.28 -11.40
CA TYR A 65 4.05 4.25 -12.42
C TYR A 65 3.65 4.78 -13.80
N ARG A 66 4.53 4.65 -14.77
CA ARG A 66 4.32 5.20 -16.11
C ARG A 66 4.72 4.24 -17.22
N GLU A 67 3.83 4.08 -18.19
CA GLU A 67 4.06 3.37 -19.44
C GLU A 67 4.13 4.37 -20.58
N LYS A 68 5.34 4.79 -20.92
CA LYS A 68 5.53 5.78 -22.00
C LYS A 68 5.42 5.13 -23.37
N PHE A 69 4.86 5.86 -24.34
CA PHE A 69 4.78 5.43 -25.74
C PHE A 69 6.15 5.03 -26.31
N ALA A 70 7.23 5.69 -25.89
CA ALA A 70 8.59 5.38 -26.32
C ALA A 70 9.02 3.94 -25.98
N ALA A 71 8.48 3.34 -24.90
CA ALA A 71 8.79 1.95 -24.52
C ALA A 71 8.34 0.94 -25.57
N ALA A 72 7.31 1.26 -26.36
CA ALA A 72 6.79 0.46 -27.46
C ALA A 72 7.27 0.98 -28.85
N GLY A 73 8.32 1.80 -28.89
CA GLY A 73 8.84 2.38 -30.15
C GLY A 73 7.87 3.36 -30.82
N ARG A 74 6.98 3.97 -30.04
CA ARG A 74 5.98 4.92 -30.54
C ARG A 74 6.16 6.29 -29.90
N PHE A 75 5.52 7.30 -30.44
CA PHE A 75 5.39 8.61 -29.80
C PHE A 75 3.91 8.93 -29.54
N PRO A 76 3.61 9.80 -28.57
CA PRO A 76 2.23 10.10 -28.20
C PRO A 76 1.39 10.55 -29.39
N GLY A 77 0.18 9.98 -29.49
CA GLY A 77 -0.82 10.43 -30.44
C GLY A 77 -1.45 11.77 -30.03
N GLY A 78 -2.52 12.16 -30.69
CA GLY A 78 -3.28 13.37 -30.39
C GLY A 78 -2.57 14.67 -30.83
N PHE A 79 -3.24 15.79 -30.61
CA PHE A 79 -2.82 17.10 -31.10
C PHE A 79 -1.51 17.59 -30.46
N PHE A 80 -1.37 17.43 -29.15
CA PHE A 80 -0.22 17.97 -28.40
C PHE A 80 1.05 17.15 -28.52
N LYS A 81 1.01 15.93 -29.04
CA LYS A 81 2.17 15.01 -29.12
C LYS A 81 2.93 14.85 -27.79
N ARG A 82 2.20 14.80 -26.69
CA ARG A 82 2.72 14.64 -25.32
C ARG A 82 2.09 13.47 -24.64
N GLU A 83 2.80 12.92 -23.64
CA GLU A 83 2.22 11.95 -22.72
C GLU A 83 0.99 12.56 -22.04
N ALA A 84 -0.10 11.79 -21.99
CA ALA A 84 -1.35 12.20 -21.35
C ALA A 84 -1.27 12.04 -19.82
N ARG A 85 -2.42 12.27 -19.16
CA ARG A 85 -2.60 11.84 -17.79
C ARG A 85 -2.44 10.31 -17.70
N PRO A 86 -2.07 9.77 -16.52
CA PRO A 86 -2.02 8.32 -16.34
C PRO A 86 -3.33 7.67 -16.78
N SER A 87 -3.23 6.53 -17.42
CA SER A 87 -4.36 5.64 -17.70
C SER A 87 -4.89 5.03 -16.38
N ASP A 88 -6.09 4.49 -16.41
CA ASP A 88 -6.66 3.79 -15.25
C ASP A 88 -5.80 2.60 -14.81
N SER A 89 -5.21 1.86 -15.76
CA SER A 89 -4.29 0.76 -15.46
C SER A 89 -3.01 1.24 -14.77
N GLU A 90 -2.42 2.36 -15.23
CA GLU A 90 -1.26 2.95 -14.56
C GLU A 90 -1.60 3.39 -13.13
N VAL A 91 -2.77 4.05 -12.93
CA VAL A 91 -3.23 4.46 -11.60
C VAL A 91 -3.47 3.26 -10.68
N LEU A 92 -4.06 2.18 -11.19
CA LEU A 92 -4.27 0.97 -10.41
C LEU A 92 -2.94 0.33 -9.99
N THR A 93 -1.98 0.24 -10.90
CA THR A 93 -0.62 -0.25 -10.59
C THR A 93 0.06 0.60 -9.51
N MET A 94 0.00 1.94 -9.61
CA MET A 94 0.51 2.84 -8.56
C MET A 94 -0.07 2.51 -7.19
N ARG A 95 -1.39 2.28 -7.14
CA ARG A 95 -2.11 2.00 -5.89
C ARG A 95 -1.77 0.64 -5.31
N LEU A 96 -1.54 -0.38 -6.14
CA LEU A 96 -1.10 -1.70 -5.68
C LEU A 96 0.27 -1.58 -5.01
N VAL A 97 1.23 -0.97 -5.68
CA VAL A 97 2.58 -0.77 -5.15
C VAL A 97 2.57 0.09 -3.87
N ASP A 98 1.84 1.21 -3.86
CA ASP A 98 1.72 2.07 -2.66
C ASP A 98 1.16 1.29 -1.46
N ARG A 99 0.11 0.48 -1.71
CA ARG A 99 -0.56 -0.32 -0.67
C ARG A 99 0.38 -1.30 0.02
N VAL A 100 1.32 -1.88 -0.73
CA VAL A 100 2.28 -2.86 -0.20
C VAL A 100 3.47 -2.18 0.47
N LEU A 101 3.96 -1.06 -0.07
CA LEU A 101 5.13 -0.36 0.46
C LEU A 101 4.81 0.44 1.72
N ARG A 102 3.74 1.22 1.70
CA ARG A 102 3.40 2.20 2.75
C ARG A 102 3.41 1.64 4.17
N PRO A 103 2.81 0.48 4.48
CA PRO A 103 2.75 -0.05 5.84
C PRO A 103 4.10 -0.58 6.37
N LEU A 104 5.13 -0.63 5.53
CA LEU A 104 6.45 -1.18 5.89
C LEU A 104 7.49 -0.10 6.18
N PHE A 105 7.15 1.17 5.94
CA PHE A 105 7.94 2.29 6.46
C PHE A 105 7.71 2.43 7.97
N PRO A 106 8.69 2.95 8.72
CA PRO A 106 8.50 3.29 10.12
C PRO A 106 7.30 4.25 10.29
N ASN A 107 6.50 4.04 11.33
CA ASN A 107 5.30 4.85 11.57
C ASN A 107 5.61 6.33 11.84
N ASP A 108 6.82 6.62 12.30
CA ASP A 108 7.35 7.94 12.63
C ASP A 108 8.23 8.55 11.54
N TYR A 109 8.29 7.90 10.35
CA TYR A 109 9.01 8.43 9.20
C TYR A 109 8.12 9.35 8.37
N HIS A 110 8.32 10.65 8.46
CA HIS A 110 7.47 11.67 7.82
C HIS A 110 8.18 12.48 6.74
N ALA A 111 9.33 12.04 6.27
CA ALA A 111 10.04 12.69 5.17
C ALA A 111 9.33 12.40 3.84
N GLU A 112 9.15 13.44 3.02
CA GLU A 112 8.56 13.30 1.69
C GLU A 112 9.36 12.28 0.87
N THR A 113 8.69 11.24 0.40
CA THR A 113 9.30 10.11 -0.30
C THR A 113 8.60 9.86 -1.61
N GLN A 114 9.38 9.74 -2.67
CA GLN A 114 8.89 9.42 -4.02
C GLN A 114 9.52 8.12 -4.51
N VAL A 115 8.67 7.21 -4.96
CA VAL A 115 9.05 6.00 -5.70
C VAL A 115 8.48 6.12 -7.11
N MET A 116 9.36 6.23 -8.10
CA MET A 116 8.96 6.34 -9.51
C MET A 116 9.36 5.09 -10.25
N ILE A 117 8.41 4.48 -10.96
CA ILE A 117 8.60 3.27 -11.76
C ILE A 117 8.22 3.62 -13.20
N GLN A 118 9.10 3.34 -14.13
CA GLN A 118 8.91 3.70 -15.54
C GLN A 118 9.19 2.52 -16.44
N LEU A 119 8.22 2.17 -17.30
CA LEU A 119 8.42 1.22 -18.38
C LEU A 119 9.38 1.83 -19.42
N MET A 120 10.54 1.20 -19.60
CA MET A 120 11.61 1.63 -20.50
C MET A 120 11.58 0.88 -21.82
N SER A 121 11.15 -0.40 -21.79
CA SER A 121 11.00 -1.26 -22.96
C SER A 121 9.80 -2.17 -22.73
N HIS A 122 8.99 -2.35 -23.76
CA HIS A 122 7.79 -3.17 -23.74
C HIS A 122 8.03 -4.55 -24.37
N ASP A 123 7.39 -5.57 -23.82
CA ASP A 123 7.31 -6.93 -24.36
C ASP A 123 5.82 -7.33 -24.40
N GLU A 124 5.36 -7.81 -25.55
CA GLU A 124 3.94 -8.17 -25.75
C GLU A 124 3.49 -9.32 -24.86
N ASN A 125 4.41 -10.18 -24.44
CA ASN A 125 4.13 -11.37 -23.62
C ASN A 125 4.29 -11.12 -22.11
N VAL A 126 4.80 -9.96 -21.71
CA VAL A 126 5.02 -9.63 -20.29
C VAL A 126 4.10 -8.51 -19.85
N MET A 127 3.43 -8.71 -18.74
CA MET A 127 2.63 -7.67 -18.08
C MET A 127 3.53 -6.89 -17.11
N PRO A 128 3.86 -5.62 -17.42
CA PRO A 128 4.88 -4.89 -16.67
C PRO A 128 4.44 -4.54 -15.23
N ASP A 129 3.14 -4.44 -14.97
CA ASP A 129 2.57 -4.22 -13.65
C ASP A 129 2.98 -5.29 -12.62
N ALA A 130 3.10 -6.56 -13.07
CA ALA A 130 3.54 -7.67 -12.23
C ALA A 130 5.02 -7.58 -11.78
N LEU A 131 5.78 -6.64 -12.32
CA LEU A 131 7.19 -6.40 -11.96
C LEU A 131 7.36 -5.09 -11.16
N ALA A 132 6.30 -4.29 -11.05
CA ALA A 132 6.38 -2.93 -10.50
C ALA A 132 6.75 -2.94 -9.00
N GLY A 133 6.12 -3.81 -8.20
CA GLY A 133 6.41 -3.93 -6.77
C GLY A 133 7.83 -4.43 -6.50
N LEU A 134 8.31 -5.42 -7.27
CA LEU A 134 9.70 -5.88 -7.21
C LEU A 134 10.68 -4.74 -7.50
N ALA A 135 10.43 -3.97 -8.56
CA ALA A 135 11.29 -2.87 -8.97
C ALA A 135 11.35 -1.76 -7.91
N ALA A 136 10.20 -1.38 -7.35
CA ALA A 136 10.08 -0.39 -6.30
C ALA A 136 10.82 -0.80 -5.02
N SER A 137 10.59 -2.02 -4.55
CA SER A 137 11.24 -2.57 -3.36
C SER A 137 12.76 -2.70 -3.55
N ALA A 138 13.20 -3.18 -4.71
CA ALA A 138 14.63 -3.28 -5.01
C ALA A 138 15.33 -1.91 -5.06
N ALA A 139 14.66 -0.87 -5.55
CA ALA A 139 15.18 0.50 -5.52
C ALA A 139 15.33 1.02 -4.08
N LEU A 140 14.35 0.75 -3.21
CA LEU A 140 14.45 1.05 -1.78
C LEU A 140 15.56 0.23 -1.11
N ALA A 141 15.73 -1.04 -1.45
CA ALA A 141 16.75 -1.92 -0.89
C ALA A 141 18.18 -1.41 -1.10
N VAL A 142 18.46 -0.80 -2.24
CA VAL A 142 19.80 -0.24 -2.56
C VAL A 142 19.96 1.23 -2.16
N SER A 143 18.95 1.82 -1.50
CA SER A 143 18.97 3.19 -0.96
C SER A 143 19.43 3.22 0.49
N ASP A 144 19.54 4.43 1.05
CA ASP A 144 19.73 4.68 2.49
C ASP A 144 18.41 5.07 3.19
N ILE A 145 17.28 4.98 2.49
CA ILE A 145 15.94 5.28 3.02
C ILE A 145 15.55 4.23 4.07
N PRO A 146 14.95 4.61 5.21
CA PRO A 146 14.54 3.65 6.25
C PRO A 146 13.38 2.78 5.79
N PHE A 147 13.72 1.66 5.14
CA PHE A 147 12.80 0.64 4.66
C PHE A 147 13.40 -0.73 5.00
N TYR A 148 12.93 -1.33 6.09
CA TYR A 148 13.58 -2.49 6.70
C TYR A 148 13.08 -3.84 6.18
N ASN A 149 11.83 -3.89 5.71
CA ASN A 149 11.19 -5.11 5.27
C ASN A 149 10.94 -5.06 3.76
N LEU A 150 11.76 -5.78 3.00
CA LEU A 150 11.59 -5.86 1.55
C LEU A 150 10.33 -6.63 1.19
N ILE A 151 9.74 -6.24 0.07
CA ILE A 151 8.57 -6.89 -0.52
C ILE A 151 8.84 -7.34 -1.95
N SER A 152 7.95 -8.15 -2.46
CA SER A 152 7.71 -8.26 -3.89
C SER A 152 6.23 -8.42 -4.19
N GLU A 153 5.88 -8.25 -5.45
CA GLU A 153 4.56 -8.52 -6.00
C GLU A 153 4.68 -9.51 -7.15
N VAL A 154 3.70 -10.36 -7.27
CA VAL A 154 3.54 -11.27 -8.42
C VAL A 154 2.09 -11.35 -8.83
N ARG A 155 1.86 -11.53 -10.13
CA ARG A 155 0.55 -11.94 -10.66
C ARG A 155 0.47 -13.45 -10.69
N VAL A 156 -0.65 -14.01 -10.27
CA VAL A 156 -0.93 -15.45 -10.33
C VAL A 156 -2.12 -15.69 -11.24
N ALA A 157 -1.95 -16.62 -12.16
CA ALA A 157 -3.01 -17.21 -12.97
C ALA A 157 -3.10 -18.71 -12.71
N ARG A 158 -4.22 -19.32 -13.11
CA ARG A 158 -4.38 -20.78 -13.15
C ARG A 158 -4.89 -21.21 -14.51
N VAL A 159 -4.11 -22.02 -15.22
CA VAL A 159 -4.48 -22.58 -16.52
C VAL A 159 -4.36 -24.11 -16.45
N ASP A 160 -5.37 -24.82 -16.88
CA ASP A 160 -5.44 -26.29 -16.82
C ASP A 160 -5.09 -26.85 -15.43
N GLY A 161 -5.60 -26.18 -14.38
CA GLY A 161 -5.37 -26.57 -12.99
C GLY A 161 -3.97 -26.29 -12.44
N LYS A 162 -3.08 -25.62 -13.21
CA LYS A 162 -1.71 -25.29 -12.79
C LYS A 162 -1.56 -23.79 -12.54
N PHE A 163 -0.95 -23.43 -11.41
CA PHE A 163 -0.62 -22.05 -11.11
C PHE A 163 0.58 -21.59 -11.93
N ILE A 164 0.54 -20.34 -12.38
CA ILE A 164 1.58 -19.68 -13.18
C ILE A 164 1.87 -18.32 -12.53
N ILE A 165 3.17 -18.04 -12.29
CA ILE A 165 3.64 -16.72 -11.85
C ILE A 165 3.88 -15.83 -13.04
N ASN A 166 3.39 -14.60 -12.97
CA ASN A 166 3.52 -13.58 -14.01
C ASN A 166 3.15 -14.15 -15.40
N PRO A 167 1.89 -14.55 -15.58
CA PRO A 167 1.41 -15.15 -16.83
C PRO A 167 1.54 -14.17 -18.00
N SER A 168 1.61 -14.69 -19.22
CA SER A 168 1.39 -13.88 -20.42
C SER A 168 -0.09 -13.49 -20.55
N ARG A 169 -0.39 -12.48 -21.37
CA ARG A 169 -1.79 -12.09 -21.68
C ARG A 169 -2.61 -13.25 -22.20
N ALA A 170 -2.05 -14.04 -23.11
CA ALA A 170 -2.74 -15.22 -23.67
C ALA A 170 -3.04 -16.29 -22.61
N GLN A 171 -2.15 -16.50 -21.64
CA GLN A 171 -2.39 -17.40 -20.51
C GLN A 171 -3.48 -16.85 -19.58
N LEU A 172 -3.48 -15.52 -19.34
CA LEU A 172 -4.46 -14.90 -18.48
C LEU A 172 -5.89 -14.99 -19.04
N GLU A 173 -6.06 -14.87 -20.36
CA GLU A 173 -7.36 -15.05 -21.02
C GLU A 173 -7.97 -16.44 -20.80
N LEU A 174 -7.12 -17.46 -20.67
CA LEU A 174 -7.53 -18.85 -20.41
C LEU A 174 -7.69 -19.15 -18.92
N SER A 175 -7.29 -18.24 -18.06
CA SER A 175 -7.25 -18.42 -16.61
C SER A 175 -8.63 -18.25 -15.96
N ASP A 176 -8.84 -18.97 -14.86
CA ASP A 176 -9.96 -18.77 -13.93
C ASP A 176 -9.56 -17.97 -12.68
N ILE A 177 -8.26 -17.61 -12.55
CA ILE A 177 -7.69 -16.76 -11.50
C ILE A 177 -6.86 -15.67 -12.17
N ASP A 178 -7.13 -14.42 -11.84
CA ASP A 178 -6.25 -13.27 -12.06
C ASP A 178 -6.06 -12.55 -10.73
N MET A 179 -4.91 -12.74 -10.10
CA MET A 179 -4.67 -12.23 -8.75
C MET A 179 -3.28 -11.62 -8.62
N MET A 180 -3.22 -10.38 -8.15
CA MET A 180 -2.00 -9.73 -7.69
C MET A 180 -1.81 -9.96 -6.21
N ILE A 181 -0.64 -10.43 -5.82
CA ILE A 181 -0.26 -10.67 -4.44
C ILE A 181 1.02 -9.92 -4.15
N GLY A 182 1.00 -9.12 -3.07
CA GLY A 182 2.16 -8.46 -2.50
C GLY A 182 2.46 -8.98 -1.11
N ALA A 183 3.72 -9.30 -0.83
CA ALA A 183 4.12 -9.89 0.44
C ALA A 183 5.56 -9.52 0.82
N SER A 184 5.85 -9.61 2.13
CA SER A 184 7.20 -9.68 2.69
C SER A 184 7.66 -11.14 2.82
N LEU A 185 8.82 -11.39 3.42
CA LEU A 185 9.27 -12.76 3.71
C LEU A 185 8.29 -13.54 4.61
N ASP A 186 7.65 -12.85 5.56
CA ASP A 186 6.89 -13.49 6.63
C ASP A 186 5.38 -13.31 6.51
N SER A 187 4.94 -12.31 5.73
CA SER A 187 3.54 -11.90 5.75
C SER A 187 3.02 -11.47 4.38
N VAL A 188 1.82 -11.94 4.02
CA VAL A 188 1.06 -11.42 2.89
C VAL A 188 0.47 -10.08 3.28
N ALA A 189 0.79 -9.03 2.51
CA ALA A 189 0.38 -7.65 2.78
C ALA A 189 -0.80 -7.21 1.91
N MET A 190 -0.93 -7.77 0.70
CA MET A 190 -1.95 -7.37 -0.26
C MET A 190 -2.36 -8.55 -1.12
N VAL A 191 -3.66 -8.67 -1.33
CA VAL A 191 -4.28 -9.57 -2.31
C VAL A 191 -5.37 -8.77 -3.02
N GLU A 192 -5.33 -8.76 -4.34
CA GLU A 192 -6.36 -8.14 -5.18
C GLU A 192 -6.49 -8.92 -6.49
N GLY A 193 -7.71 -9.11 -6.98
CA GLY A 193 -7.91 -9.83 -8.23
C GLY A 193 -9.36 -10.18 -8.49
N GLU A 194 -9.57 -10.87 -9.60
CA GLU A 194 -10.86 -11.41 -10.01
C GLU A 194 -10.74 -12.90 -10.30
N MET A 195 -11.83 -13.64 -10.09
CA MET A 195 -11.86 -15.09 -10.22
C MET A 195 -13.19 -15.54 -10.79
N LYS A 196 -13.17 -16.68 -11.49
CA LYS A 196 -14.37 -17.34 -12.04
C LYS A 196 -14.87 -18.40 -11.06
N GLU A 197 -15.49 -17.95 -9.95
CA GLU A 197 -16.17 -18.81 -8.94
C GLU A 197 -15.31 -19.94 -8.36
N ILE A 198 -14.03 -19.66 -8.09
CA ILE A 198 -13.14 -20.61 -7.39
C ILE A 198 -13.51 -20.72 -5.90
N SER A 199 -13.14 -21.83 -5.27
CA SER A 199 -13.32 -22.02 -3.84
C SER A 199 -12.31 -21.23 -3.01
N GLU A 200 -12.64 -20.93 -1.74
CA GLU A 200 -11.72 -20.30 -0.80
C GLU A 200 -10.46 -21.13 -0.57
N ALA A 201 -10.57 -22.45 -0.60
CA ALA A 201 -9.43 -23.35 -0.46
C ALA A 201 -8.43 -23.18 -1.62
N GLU A 202 -8.91 -23.15 -2.86
CA GLU A 202 -8.10 -22.91 -4.06
C GLU A 202 -7.48 -21.51 -4.04
N MET A 203 -8.21 -20.50 -3.59
CA MET A 203 -7.67 -19.15 -3.39
C MET A 203 -6.50 -19.14 -2.40
N VAL A 204 -6.63 -19.82 -1.27
CA VAL A 204 -5.55 -19.93 -0.28
C VAL A 204 -4.33 -20.65 -0.86
N GLU A 205 -4.52 -21.67 -1.68
CA GLU A 205 -3.41 -22.36 -2.38
C GLU A 205 -2.70 -21.42 -3.36
N ALA A 206 -3.45 -20.63 -4.14
CA ALA A 206 -2.87 -19.62 -5.04
C ALA A 206 -2.05 -18.58 -4.28
N ILE A 207 -2.54 -18.09 -3.14
CA ILE A 207 -1.82 -17.13 -2.28
C ILE A 207 -0.53 -17.74 -1.73
N LYS A 208 -0.55 -18.98 -1.26
CA LYS A 208 0.64 -19.68 -0.78
C LYS A 208 1.67 -19.86 -1.89
N PHE A 209 1.23 -20.28 -3.09
CA PHE A 209 2.08 -20.43 -4.25
C PHE A 209 2.78 -19.11 -4.63
N ALA A 210 2.02 -18.00 -4.65
CA ALA A 210 2.55 -16.66 -4.87
C ALA A 210 3.59 -16.27 -3.81
N HIS A 211 3.31 -16.54 -2.53
CA HIS A 211 4.20 -16.16 -1.44
C HIS A 211 5.55 -16.86 -1.54
N GLU A 212 5.59 -18.14 -1.93
CA GLU A 212 6.87 -18.83 -2.16
C GLU A 212 7.67 -18.18 -3.30
N ALA A 213 7.04 -17.80 -4.41
CA ALA A 213 7.71 -17.09 -5.50
C ALA A 213 8.21 -15.69 -5.06
N ILE A 214 7.43 -14.97 -4.25
CA ILE A 214 7.81 -13.68 -3.68
C ILE A 214 9.04 -13.81 -2.79
N LYS A 215 9.14 -14.84 -1.96
CA LYS A 215 10.31 -15.06 -1.10
C LYS A 215 11.60 -15.21 -1.92
N VAL A 216 11.55 -15.93 -3.05
CA VAL A 216 12.69 -16.07 -3.97
C VAL A 216 13.12 -14.70 -4.52
N GLN A 217 12.15 -13.86 -4.89
CA GLN A 217 12.43 -12.52 -5.40
C GLN A 217 13.01 -11.59 -4.32
N ILE A 218 12.54 -11.69 -3.09
CA ILE A 218 13.10 -10.91 -1.97
C ILE A 218 14.54 -11.36 -1.65
N GLN A 219 14.81 -12.64 -1.66
CA GLN A 219 16.17 -13.13 -1.45
C GLN A 219 17.15 -12.63 -2.51
N ALA A 220 16.71 -12.50 -3.76
CA ALA A 220 17.54 -11.89 -4.82
C ALA A 220 17.78 -10.39 -4.57
N GLN A 221 16.79 -9.66 -4.07
CA GLN A 221 16.97 -8.25 -3.69
C GLN A 221 18.02 -8.10 -2.56
N LEU A 222 17.98 -8.99 -1.55
CA LEU A 222 18.96 -8.99 -0.46
C LEU A 222 20.37 -9.28 -0.99
N ARG A 223 20.54 -10.26 -1.89
CA ARG A 223 21.84 -10.52 -2.54
C ARG A 223 22.33 -9.34 -3.37
N LEU A 224 21.43 -8.68 -4.12
CA LEU A 224 21.76 -7.48 -4.88
C LEU A 224 22.23 -6.36 -3.95
N GLN A 225 21.53 -6.13 -2.84
CA GLN A 225 21.88 -5.11 -1.83
C GLN A 225 23.29 -5.37 -1.28
N GLU A 226 23.58 -6.61 -0.91
CA GLU A 226 24.87 -6.99 -0.36
C GLU A 226 26.00 -6.86 -1.39
N ALA A 227 25.79 -7.34 -2.62
CA ALA A 227 26.78 -7.27 -3.71
C ALA A 227 27.06 -5.84 -4.20
N PHE A 228 26.05 -4.96 -4.17
CA PHE A 228 26.20 -3.54 -4.49
C PHE A 228 26.93 -2.76 -3.39
N GLY A 229 26.82 -3.22 -2.15
CA GLY A 229 27.30 -2.59 -0.93
C GLY A 229 26.12 -1.94 -0.17
N LYS A 230 25.68 -2.63 0.87
CA LYS A 230 24.60 -2.17 1.73
C LYS A 230 24.93 -0.79 2.30
N LYS A 231 24.07 0.19 2.00
CA LYS A 231 24.20 1.55 2.55
C LYS A 231 23.78 1.56 4.02
N GLU A 232 24.43 2.40 4.80
CA GLU A 232 23.96 2.73 6.13
C GLU A 232 22.63 3.50 6.01
N ILE A 233 21.62 3.03 6.75
CA ILE A 233 20.32 3.70 6.76
C ILE A 233 20.47 5.07 7.38
N ARG A 234 19.94 6.09 6.73
CA ARG A 234 19.98 7.46 7.20
C ARG A 234 19.26 7.61 8.55
N THR A 235 19.84 8.43 9.41
CA THR A 235 19.13 8.89 10.61
C THR A 235 18.07 9.92 10.22
N TYR A 236 16.97 9.93 10.93
CA TYR A 236 15.87 10.89 10.75
C TYR A 236 15.32 11.30 12.12
N GLU A 237 14.70 12.47 12.16
CA GLU A 237 13.97 12.90 13.34
C GLU A 237 12.61 12.21 13.35
N GLY A 238 12.43 11.31 14.31
CA GLY A 238 11.13 10.66 14.56
C GLY A 238 10.18 11.62 15.29
N GLU A 239 8.96 11.16 15.51
CA GLU A 239 8.02 11.89 16.35
C GLU A 239 8.51 11.98 17.79
N PRO A 240 8.27 13.12 18.47
CA PRO A 240 8.57 13.20 19.88
C PRO A 240 7.79 12.14 20.68
N GLU A 241 8.44 11.56 21.67
CA GLU A 241 7.84 10.60 22.58
C GLU A 241 8.09 11.01 24.03
N ASP A 242 7.05 10.81 24.88
CA ASP A 242 7.12 11.04 26.31
C ASP A 242 6.29 9.96 27.03
N GLU A 243 6.98 9.02 27.66
CA GLU A 243 6.36 7.90 28.33
C GLU A 243 5.57 8.33 29.57
N ALA A 244 5.95 9.41 30.26
CA ALA A 244 5.20 9.92 31.40
C ALA A 244 3.87 10.53 30.97
N VAL A 245 3.87 11.30 29.88
CA VAL A 245 2.64 11.83 29.26
C VAL A 245 1.75 10.67 28.78
N TYR A 246 2.33 9.65 28.14
CA TYR A 246 1.59 8.49 27.68
C TYR A 246 0.90 7.76 28.84
N ALA A 247 1.64 7.45 29.91
CA ALA A 247 1.10 6.76 31.08
C ALA A 247 -0.05 7.55 31.74
N LYS A 248 0.11 8.89 31.88
CA LYS A 248 -0.92 9.79 32.45
C LYS A 248 -2.19 9.81 31.59
N VAL A 249 -2.06 9.94 30.28
CA VAL A 249 -3.19 9.92 29.33
C VAL A 249 -3.87 8.54 29.31
N LYS A 250 -3.09 7.47 29.24
CA LYS A 250 -3.62 6.10 29.23
C LYS A 250 -4.43 5.77 30.47
N ALA A 251 -3.92 6.12 31.64
CA ALA A 251 -4.61 5.90 32.91
C ALA A 251 -5.95 6.65 33.01
N ALA A 252 -6.04 7.85 32.44
CA ALA A 252 -7.25 8.65 32.45
C ALA A 252 -8.30 8.25 31.41
N ALA A 253 -7.85 7.74 30.25
CA ALA A 253 -8.71 7.52 29.08
C ALA A 253 -9.14 6.07 28.85
N TYR A 254 -8.31 5.07 29.19
CA TYR A 254 -8.51 3.70 28.75
C TYR A 254 -9.86 3.12 29.17
N ASP A 255 -10.19 3.15 30.46
CA ASP A 255 -11.42 2.56 30.98
C ASP A 255 -12.67 3.28 30.46
N LYS A 256 -12.60 4.61 30.29
CA LYS A 256 -13.68 5.41 29.72
C LYS A 256 -13.91 5.07 28.25
N CYS A 257 -12.84 5.00 27.46
CA CYS A 257 -12.93 4.62 26.05
C CYS A 257 -13.44 3.17 25.89
N TYR A 258 -13.03 2.26 26.77
CA TYR A 258 -13.51 0.89 26.78
C TYR A 258 -15.02 0.81 27.08
N ALA A 259 -15.50 1.56 28.09
CA ALA A 259 -16.91 1.62 28.43
C ALA A 259 -17.76 2.20 27.26
N ILE A 260 -17.33 3.32 26.67
CA ILE A 260 -18.00 3.93 25.52
C ILE A 260 -18.07 2.95 24.33
N ALA A 261 -16.99 2.20 24.09
CA ALA A 261 -16.94 1.24 23.01
C ALA A 261 -17.94 0.07 23.18
N GLN A 262 -18.31 -0.27 24.42
CA GLN A 262 -19.30 -1.31 24.74
C GLN A 262 -20.76 -0.85 24.58
N GLU A 263 -21.04 0.45 24.58
CA GLU A 263 -22.41 0.98 24.59
C GLU A 263 -23.17 0.72 23.30
N ALA A 264 -22.48 0.35 22.20
CA ALA A 264 -23.07 0.13 20.89
C ALA A 264 -23.87 1.34 20.34
N SER A 265 -23.45 2.54 20.72
CA SER A 265 -24.13 3.80 20.36
C SER A 265 -23.87 4.20 18.90
N GLY A 266 -24.72 5.10 18.37
CA GLY A 266 -24.58 5.68 17.01
C GLY A 266 -23.26 6.42 16.84
N LYS A 267 -22.84 6.61 15.57
CA LYS A 267 -21.54 7.20 15.24
C LYS A 267 -21.35 8.61 15.81
N SER A 268 -22.37 9.47 15.72
CA SER A 268 -22.30 10.86 16.22
C SER A 268 -22.18 10.91 17.72
N GLU A 269 -23.09 10.25 18.44
CA GLU A 269 -23.10 10.19 19.90
C GLU A 269 -21.79 9.63 20.47
N ARG A 270 -21.30 8.53 19.89
CA ARG A 270 -20.03 7.93 20.27
C ARG A 270 -18.85 8.87 20.02
N GLY A 271 -18.88 9.61 18.88
CA GLY A 271 -17.87 10.60 18.55
C GLY A 271 -17.81 11.72 19.60
N GLU A 272 -18.96 12.22 20.06
CA GLU A 272 -19.06 13.24 21.10
C GLU A 272 -18.53 12.73 22.46
N LYS A 273 -18.85 11.48 22.83
CA LYS A 273 -18.34 10.85 24.06
C LYS A 273 -16.81 10.71 24.04
N PHE A 274 -16.25 10.24 22.93
CA PHE A 274 -14.78 10.15 22.80
C PHE A 274 -14.11 11.55 22.78
N ALA A 275 -14.74 12.54 22.17
CA ALA A 275 -14.25 13.92 22.18
C ALA A 275 -14.23 14.49 23.61
N ALA A 276 -15.26 14.23 24.42
CA ALA A 276 -15.30 14.63 25.82
C ALA A 276 -14.13 14.02 26.63
N VAL A 277 -13.86 12.73 26.46
CA VAL A 277 -12.71 12.07 27.13
C VAL A 277 -11.39 12.68 26.65
N LYS A 278 -11.27 13.06 25.39
CA LYS A 278 -10.08 13.74 24.86
C LYS A 278 -9.86 15.09 25.53
N GLU A 279 -10.92 15.87 25.73
CA GLU A 279 -10.83 17.16 26.44
C GLU A 279 -10.45 16.98 27.92
N GLU A 280 -10.98 15.94 28.58
CA GLU A 280 -10.53 15.58 29.93
C GLU A 280 -9.04 15.24 29.98
N CYS A 281 -8.49 14.54 28.96
CA CYS A 281 -7.06 14.25 28.87
C CYS A 281 -6.22 15.55 28.70
N LYS A 282 -6.71 16.51 27.94
CA LYS A 282 -6.05 17.82 27.82
C LYS A 282 -6.03 18.57 29.16
N ALA A 283 -7.12 18.51 29.90
CA ALA A 283 -7.22 19.16 31.20
C ALA A 283 -6.35 18.52 32.32
N LEU A 284 -5.66 17.40 32.06
CA LEU A 284 -4.71 16.81 32.99
C LEU A 284 -3.42 17.63 33.15
N PHE A 285 -3.17 18.54 32.22
CA PHE A 285 -1.94 19.35 32.15
C PHE A 285 -2.30 20.83 32.33
N THR A 286 -1.42 21.56 33.01
CA THR A 286 -1.62 23.00 33.28
C THR A 286 -1.19 23.85 32.08
N ASP A 287 -1.62 25.12 32.08
CA ASP A 287 -1.20 26.09 31.08
C ASP A 287 0.31 26.31 31.08
N GLU A 288 0.96 26.21 32.27
CA GLU A 288 2.41 26.29 32.42
C GLU A 288 3.10 25.09 31.75
N GLU A 289 2.61 23.86 31.94
CA GLU A 289 3.14 22.66 31.28
C GLU A 289 3.03 22.77 29.73
N TYR A 290 1.91 23.30 29.23
CA TYR A 290 1.76 23.56 27.80
C TYR A 290 2.68 24.68 27.27
N ALA A 291 2.99 25.67 28.09
CA ALA A 291 3.91 26.75 27.72
C ALA A 291 5.38 26.29 27.69
N GLU A 292 5.74 25.38 28.59
CA GLU A 292 7.11 24.83 28.71
C GLU A 292 7.40 23.76 27.65
N ASN A 293 6.39 23.00 27.21
CA ASN A 293 6.54 21.92 26.22
C ASN A 293 5.63 22.16 25.02
N ALA A 294 6.19 22.69 23.93
CA ALA A 294 5.46 23.00 22.70
C ALA A 294 4.83 21.76 22.04
N ASP A 295 5.38 20.57 22.26
CA ASP A 295 4.89 19.31 21.68
C ASP A 295 3.78 18.67 22.50
N LEU A 296 3.55 19.11 23.74
CA LEU A 296 2.63 18.46 24.69
C LEU A 296 1.21 18.30 24.14
N ALA A 297 0.68 19.32 23.49
CA ALA A 297 -0.66 19.26 22.91
C ALA A 297 -0.78 18.18 21.83
N GLY A 298 0.24 18.03 20.98
CA GLY A 298 0.37 16.97 19.98
C GLY A 298 0.48 15.59 20.63
N LEU A 299 1.34 15.47 21.65
CA LEU A 299 1.55 14.23 22.40
C LEU A 299 0.27 13.73 23.07
N VAL A 300 -0.47 14.61 23.74
CA VAL A 300 -1.76 14.27 24.37
C VAL A 300 -2.75 13.76 23.33
N GLY A 301 -2.84 14.41 22.17
CA GLY A 301 -3.69 13.99 21.06
C GLY A 301 -3.30 12.61 20.51
N LYS A 302 -2.01 12.38 20.25
CA LYS A 302 -1.41 11.13 19.78
C LYS A 302 -1.69 9.99 20.76
N TYR A 303 -1.41 10.20 22.03
CA TYR A 303 -1.56 9.17 23.05
C TYR A 303 -3.03 8.86 23.39
N PHE A 304 -3.91 9.86 23.35
CA PHE A 304 -5.34 9.61 23.43
C PHE A 304 -5.81 8.73 22.27
N TYR A 305 -5.42 9.03 21.03
CA TYR A 305 -5.78 8.22 19.85
C TYR A 305 -5.26 6.78 19.98
N LYS A 306 -4.01 6.59 20.39
CA LYS A 306 -3.39 5.28 20.64
C LYS A 306 -4.17 4.49 21.71
N THR A 307 -4.51 5.12 22.82
CA THR A 307 -5.27 4.52 23.93
C THR A 307 -6.70 4.17 23.53
N ASN A 308 -7.39 5.06 22.83
CA ASN A 308 -8.74 4.80 22.32
C ASN A 308 -8.75 3.62 21.33
N LYS A 309 -7.79 3.60 20.40
CA LYS A 309 -7.64 2.48 19.45
C LYS A 309 -7.40 1.14 20.15
N GLU A 310 -6.57 1.12 21.19
CA GLU A 310 -6.30 -0.06 22.01
C GLU A 310 -7.58 -0.52 22.75
N ALA A 311 -8.28 0.38 23.42
CA ALA A 311 -9.51 0.07 24.17
C ALA A 311 -10.61 -0.47 23.25
N VAL A 312 -10.85 0.18 22.11
CA VAL A 312 -11.82 -0.26 21.09
C VAL A 312 -11.46 -1.65 20.56
N ARG A 313 -10.19 -1.90 20.26
CA ARG A 313 -9.73 -3.22 19.78
C ARG A 313 -9.97 -4.30 20.82
N ASN A 314 -9.68 -4.02 22.08
CA ASN A 314 -9.85 -4.97 23.17
C ASN A 314 -11.33 -5.32 23.41
N VAL A 315 -12.24 -4.35 23.31
CA VAL A 315 -13.70 -4.64 23.35
C VAL A 315 -14.10 -5.62 22.26
N ILE A 316 -13.63 -5.41 21.03
CA ILE A 316 -13.98 -6.32 19.92
C ILE A 316 -13.42 -7.73 20.18
N LEU A 317 -12.17 -7.84 20.63
CA LEU A 317 -11.52 -9.13 20.89
C LEU A 317 -12.13 -9.88 22.06
N GLU A 318 -12.48 -9.19 23.16
CA GLU A 318 -12.96 -9.80 24.39
C GLU A 318 -14.48 -10.05 24.39
N LYS A 319 -15.24 -9.16 23.76
CA LYS A 319 -16.72 -9.22 23.76
C LYS A 319 -17.31 -9.74 22.45
N GLY A 320 -16.53 -9.78 21.36
CA GLY A 320 -17.02 -10.20 20.06
C GLY A 320 -18.05 -9.25 19.43
N ILE A 321 -18.11 -8.00 19.92
CA ILE A 321 -19.04 -6.96 19.42
C ILE A 321 -18.27 -5.81 18.79
N ARG A 322 -18.82 -5.25 17.73
CA ARG A 322 -18.31 -4.04 17.09
C ARG A 322 -18.89 -2.79 17.73
N LEU A 323 -18.30 -1.62 17.44
CA LEU A 323 -18.72 -0.32 17.99
C LEU A 323 -20.19 0.05 17.73
N ASP A 324 -20.82 -0.53 16.72
CA ASP A 324 -22.23 -0.36 16.39
C ASP A 324 -23.12 -1.50 16.91
N GLY A 325 -22.59 -2.34 17.81
CA GLY A 325 -23.32 -3.43 18.46
C GLY A 325 -23.41 -4.73 17.67
N ARG A 326 -22.98 -4.74 16.40
CA ARG A 326 -22.99 -5.95 15.59
C ARG A 326 -21.97 -6.98 16.08
N LYS A 327 -22.26 -8.25 15.88
CA LYS A 327 -21.29 -9.33 16.01
C LYS A 327 -20.27 -9.27 14.88
N THR A 328 -19.13 -9.96 15.04
CA THR A 328 -18.06 -9.98 14.03
C THR A 328 -18.49 -10.59 12.70
N THR A 329 -19.50 -11.48 12.70
CA THR A 329 -20.06 -12.14 11.52
C THR A 329 -21.25 -11.41 10.88
N GLU A 330 -21.75 -10.35 11.51
CA GLU A 330 -22.90 -9.58 10.99
C GLU A 330 -22.44 -8.48 10.04
N ILE A 331 -23.12 -8.36 8.90
CA ILE A 331 -22.95 -7.23 7.96
C ILE A 331 -23.93 -6.11 8.29
N ARG A 332 -23.61 -4.86 7.90
CA ARG A 332 -24.53 -3.74 8.01
C ARG A 332 -25.75 -3.97 7.12
N PRO A 333 -26.95 -3.47 7.50
CA PRO A 333 -28.11 -3.53 6.62
C PRO A 333 -27.80 -2.92 5.25
N ILE A 334 -28.15 -3.66 4.20
CA ILE A 334 -28.00 -3.22 2.81
C ILE A 334 -29.38 -2.95 2.25
N TRP A 335 -29.51 -1.81 1.55
CA TRP A 335 -30.69 -1.45 0.79
C TRP A 335 -30.26 -0.86 -0.54
N CYS A 336 -30.99 -1.22 -1.59
CA CYS A 336 -30.71 -0.80 -2.96
C CYS A 336 -32.00 -0.41 -3.66
N GLU A 337 -31.88 0.58 -4.54
CA GLU A 337 -32.95 1.02 -5.44
C GLU A 337 -32.36 1.26 -6.83
N THR A 338 -33.04 0.83 -7.89
CA THR A 338 -32.66 1.13 -9.27
C THR A 338 -33.58 2.18 -9.88
N ASP A 339 -33.14 2.81 -10.97
CA ASP A 339 -33.91 3.79 -11.73
C ASP A 339 -34.34 5.04 -10.92
N TYR A 340 -33.52 5.42 -9.95
CA TYR A 340 -33.80 6.57 -9.08
C TYR A 340 -33.75 7.91 -9.84
N LEU A 341 -32.83 8.06 -10.81
CA LEU A 341 -32.68 9.28 -11.61
C LEU A 341 -33.40 9.13 -12.96
N PRO A 342 -34.32 10.07 -13.31
CA PRO A 342 -35.22 9.88 -14.45
C PRO A 342 -34.57 10.14 -15.82
N SER A 343 -33.42 10.83 -15.90
CA SER A 343 -32.86 11.30 -17.19
C SER A 343 -31.57 10.61 -17.61
N VAL A 344 -31.06 9.69 -16.82
CA VAL A 344 -29.82 8.93 -17.11
C VAL A 344 -30.17 7.60 -17.77
N HIS A 345 -29.16 6.94 -18.45
CA HIS A 345 -29.38 5.64 -19.06
C HIS A 345 -29.62 4.52 -18.04
N GLY A 346 -29.08 4.68 -16.85
CA GLY A 346 -29.33 3.84 -15.69
C GLY A 346 -28.81 4.49 -14.43
N SER A 347 -29.47 4.23 -13.31
CA SER A 347 -29.03 4.68 -12.00
C SER A 347 -29.34 3.66 -10.92
N SER A 348 -28.53 3.69 -9.87
CA SER A 348 -28.69 2.81 -8.71
C SER A 348 -28.30 3.59 -7.44
N LEU A 349 -29.14 3.46 -6.43
CA LEU A 349 -28.86 3.93 -5.09
C LEU A 349 -28.51 2.72 -4.24
N PHE A 350 -27.32 2.71 -3.64
CA PHE A 350 -26.84 1.65 -2.74
C PHE A 350 -26.59 2.22 -1.37
N THR A 351 -27.16 1.59 -0.36
CA THR A 351 -27.00 1.99 1.03
C THR A 351 -26.49 0.80 1.86
N ARG A 352 -25.44 1.02 2.65
CA ARG A 352 -24.91 0.07 3.63
C ARG A 352 -24.77 0.75 4.99
N GLY A 353 -25.73 0.54 5.86
CA GLY A 353 -25.85 1.28 7.11
C GLY A 353 -26.08 2.77 6.82
N GLU A 354 -25.18 3.63 7.29
CA GLU A 354 -25.23 5.08 7.09
C GLU A 354 -24.47 5.53 5.81
N THR A 355 -23.75 4.62 5.14
CA THR A 355 -22.98 4.93 3.93
C THR A 355 -23.86 4.73 2.71
N GLN A 356 -23.89 5.73 1.82
CA GLN A 356 -24.70 5.71 0.62
C GLN A 356 -23.88 6.07 -0.62
N ALA A 357 -24.16 5.40 -1.73
CA ALA A 357 -23.61 5.69 -3.05
C ALA A 357 -24.74 5.82 -4.08
N LEU A 358 -24.71 6.89 -4.87
CA LEU A 358 -25.55 7.06 -6.05
C LEU A 358 -24.66 6.83 -7.28
N ALA A 359 -24.94 5.76 -8.02
CA ALA A 359 -24.23 5.42 -9.24
C ALA A 359 -25.09 5.73 -10.47
N THR A 360 -24.44 6.15 -11.54
CA THR A 360 -25.07 6.36 -12.86
C THR A 360 -24.31 5.61 -13.93
N VAL A 361 -25.03 5.14 -14.92
CA VAL A 361 -24.49 4.46 -16.12
C VAL A 361 -24.87 5.27 -17.34
N THR A 362 -23.89 5.50 -18.21
CA THR A 362 -24.09 6.04 -19.55
C THR A 362 -23.64 5.00 -20.58
N LEU A 363 -24.55 4.57 -21.44
CA LEU A 363 -24.27 3.64 -22.52
C LEU A 363 -24.00 4.43 -23.80
N GLY A 364 -23.02 3.98 -24.58
CA GLY A 364 -22.67 4.58 -25.85
C GLY A 364 -21.89 3.58 -26.72
N THR A 365 -21.66 3.96 -27.97
CA THR A 365 -20.74 3.25 -28.84
C THR A 365 -19.30 3.65 -28.52
N SER A 366 -18.37 2.71 -28.59
CA SER A 366 -16.92 2.94 -28.44
C SER A 366 -16.34 3.65 -29.64
#